data_d06111cd7c6571a5ab9e5b567f0902df
#
_entry.id   d06111cd7c6571a5ab9e5b567f0902df
#
_cell.length_a   1.000
_cell.length_b   1.000
_cell.length_c   1.000
_cell.angle_alpha   90.00
_cell.angle_beta   90.00
_cell.angle_gamma   90.00
#
_symmetry.space_group_name_H-M   'P 1'
#
loop_
_entity.id
_entity.type
_entity.pdbx_description
1 polymer ?
#
loop_
_entity_poly.entity_id
_entity_poly.type
_entity_poly.pdbx_seq_one_letter_code
_entity_poly.pdbx_strand_id
1 'polypeptide(L)'
;NGALLAGEFLILRCLRTANLRAVNEHLMKLLDFLGNYSITAGDVAGIFHQVSRYMEEPIKSALDSCYYEAQITGDTALALRSMAEKIEHPKFKELARNMEVSLRYCADFTALVAGSRRSLREYLRLSQERKGMLREALVNMVLLLGLSMVVLAAVGRMVQLSGLQILTGTVPGRIGLGVIGIIILLYIGQLQKMT
;
A
#
# COMPACT_ATOMS: atom_id res chain seq x y z
N ASN A 1 -0.32 -18.32 -22.82
CA ASN A 1 -0.70 -16.90 -22.69
C ASN A 1 -1.09 -16.49 -21.26
N GLY A 2 -1.63 -17.40 -20.41
CA GLY A 2 -2.01 -17.07 -19.03
C GLY A 2 -0.82 -16.76 -18.09
N ALA A 3 0.32 -17.42 -18.29
CA ALA A 3 1.51 -17.19 -17.47
C ALA A 3 2.17 -15.81 -17.73
N LEU A 4 2.08 -15.30 -18.95
CA LEU A 4 2.58 -13.95 -19.30
C LEU A 4 1.71 -12.87 -18.68
N LEU A 5 0.40 -13.00 -18.74
CA LEU A 5 -0.54 -12.06 -18.10
C LEU A 5 -0.39 -12.05 -16.58
N ALA A 6 -0.17 -13.21 -15.96
CA ALA A 6 0.11 -13.30 -14.52
C ALA A 6 1.45 -12.64 -14.16
N GLY A 7 2.48 -12.78 -15.01
CA GLY A 7 3.76 -12.12 -14.83
C GLY A 7 3.67 -10.60 -14.93
N GLU A 8 2.99 -10.06 -15.94
CA GLU A 8 2.75 -8.63 -16.11
C GLU A 8 1.95 -8.05 -14.92
N PHE A 9 0.92 -8.76 -14.48
CA PHE A 9 0.12 -8.34 -13.34
C PHE A 9 0.94 -8.30 -12.03
N LEU A 10 1.82 -9.29 -11.81
CA LEU A 10 2.72 -9.31 -10.65
C LEU A 10 3.75 -8.17 -10.69
N ILE A 11 4.31 -7.88 -11.87
CA ILE A 11 5.28 -6.78 -12.05
C ILE A 11 4.61 -5.43 -11.80
N LEU A 12 3.44 -5.17 -12.39
CA LEU A 12 2.68 -3.94 -12.19
C LEU A 12 2.30 -3.75 -10.71
N ARG A 13 1.91 -4.83 -10.03
CA ARG A 13 1.60 -4.82 -8.61
C ARG A 13 2.83 -4.54 -7.74
N CYS A 14 3.98 -5.10 -8.08
CA CYS A 14 5.24 -4.87 -7.38
C CYS A 14 5.70 -3.41 -7.52
N LEU A 15 5.59 -2.84 -8.71
CA LEU A 15 5.90 -1.43 -8.98
C LEU A 15 4.96 -0.47 -8.23
N ARG A 16 3.67 -0.77 -8.22
CA ARG A 16 2.68 0.03 -7.48
C ARG A 16 2.93 0.02 -5.97
N THR A 17 3.26 -1.14 -5.39
CA THR A 17 3.58 -1.25 -3.95
C THR A 17 4.90 -0.58 -3.59
N ALA A 18 5.90 -0.61 -4.46
CA ALA A 18 7.16 0.10 -4.27
C ALA A 18 6.95 1.62 -4.28
N ASN A 19 6.15 2.13 -5.22
CA ASN A 19 5.81 3.54 -5.31
C ASN A 19 5.04 4.04 -4.08
N LEU A 20 4.06 3.28 -3.60
CA LEU A 20 3.32 3.64 -2.38
C LEU A 20 4.19 3.67 -1.12
N ARG A 21 5.22 2.81 -1.03
CA ARG A 21 6.16 2.84 0.11
C ARG A 21 7.04 4.09 0.07
N ALA A 22 7.57 4.43 -1.09
CA ALA A 22 8.35 5.63 -1.27
C ALA A 22 7.52 6.88 -0.91
N VAL A 23 6.29 6.98 -1.41
CA VAL A 23 5.38 8.09 -1.07
C VAL A 23 5.11 8.16 0.44
N ASN A 24 4.91 7.03 1.12
CA ASN A 24 4.70 7.01 2.58
C ASN A 24 5.91 7.56 3.35
N GLU A 25 7.13 7.18 2.95
CA GLU A 25 8.36 7.65 3.57
C GLU A 25 8.55 9.15 3.37
N HIS A 26 8.36 9.62 2.13
CA HIS A 26 8.47 11.04 1.82
C HIS A 26 7.35 11.87 2.47
N LEU A 27 6.14 11.31 2.60
CA LEU A 27 5.05 11.95 3.31
C LEU A 27 5.35 12.11 4.81
N MET A 28 6.02 11.12 5.43
CA MET A 28 6.46 11.24 6.82
C MET A 28 7.52 12.34 6.96
N LYS A 29 8.51 12.37 6.07
CA LYS A 29 9.52 13.45 6.02
C LYS A 29 8.86 14.81 5.86
N LEU A 30 7.90 14.94 4.96
CA LEU A 30 7.13 16.17 4.76
C LEU A 30 6.46 16.63 6.06
N LEU A 31 5.76 15.73 6.75
CA LEU A 31 5.08 16.05 8.02
C LEU A 31 6.06 16.41 9.14
N ASP A 32 7.26 15.80 9.15
CA ASP A 32 8.31 16.13 10.09
C ASP A 32 8.87 17.54 9.83
N PHE A 33 9.08 17.91 8.56
CA PHE A 33 9.49 19.26 8.19
C PHE A 33 8.40 20.27 8.53
N LEU A 34 7.15 20.04 8.13
CA LEU A 34 6.04 20.94 8.42
C LEU A 34 5.81 21.13 9.92
N GLY A 35 6.02 20.08 10.73
CA GLY A 35 5.90 20.17 12.19
C GLY A 35 6.96 21.04 12.86
N ASN A 36 8.09 21.30 12.20
CA ASN A 36 9.18 22.14 12.70
C ASN A 36 9.02 23.63 12.32
N TYR A 37 8.13 23.93 11.37
CA TYR A 37 7.82 25.29 10.99
C TYR A 37 6.61 25.81 11.78
N SER A 38 6.72 27.02 12.33
CA SER A 38 5.57 27.77 12.81
C SER A 38 4.76 28.24 11.61
N ILE A 39 3.82 27.44 11.18
CA ILE A 39 3.03 27.70 9.98
C ILE A 39 1.95 28.70 10.32
N THR A 40 2.12 29.94 9.88
CA THR A 40 1.04 30.91 9.82
C THR A 40 0.22 30.66 8.56
N ALA A 41 -1.11 30.71 8.66
CA ALA A 41 -2.04 30.38 7.57
C ALA A 41 -1.76 31.16 6.26
N GLY A 42 -1.08 32.31 6.33
CA GLY A 42 -0.75 33.15 5.18
C GLY A 42 0.45 32.73 4.35
N ASP A 43 1.33 31.83 4.85
CA ASP A 43 2.60 31.49 4.16
C ASP A 43 2.79 29.99 3.88
N VAL A 44 1.70 29.22 3.85
CA VAL A 44 1.75 27.79 3.60
C VAL A 44 2.41 27.44 2.26
N ALA A 45 2.10 28.20 1.22
CA ALA A 45 2.69 28.00 -0.11
C ALA A 45 4.19 28.26 -0.13
N GLY A 46 4.66 29.32 0.55
CA GLY A 46 6.10 29.63 0.67
C GLY A 46 6.85 28.54 1.41
N ILE A 47 6.27 28.00 2.48
CA ILE A 47 6.85 26.88 3.23
C ILE A 47 6.93 25.64 2.33
N PHE A 48 5.92 25.35 1.53
CA PHE A 48 5.97 24.21 0.60
C PHE A 48 7.10 24.33 -0.41
N HIS A 49 7.36 25.52 -0.94
CA HIS A 49 8.49 25.74 -1.83
C HIS A 49 9.85 25.56 -1.12
N GLN A 50 9.96 25.96 0.15
CA GLN A 50 11.19 25.71 0.91
C GLN A 50 11.38 24.21 1.19
N VAL A 51 10.33 23.51 1.58
CA VAL A 51 10.36 22.08 1.91
C VAL A 51 10.55 21.22 0.67
N SER A 52 10.04 21.63 -0.50
CA SER A 52 10.17 20.86 -1.75
C SER A 52 11.62 20.57 -2.13
N ARG A 53 12.55 21.47 -1.76
CA ARG A 53 13.99 21.30 -2.01
C ARG A 53 14.60 20.10 -1.30
N TYR A 54 13.98 19.63 -0.23
CA TYR A 54 14.41 18.49 0.58
C TYR A 54 13.61 17.23 0.30
N MET A 55 12.64 17.31 -0.63
CA MET A 55 11.77 16.20 -1.00
C MET A 55 12.20 15.59 -2.33
N GLU A 56 11.81 14.33 -2.51
CA GLU A 56 11.98 13.60 -3.77
C GLU A 56 10.65 13.49 -4.52
N GLU A 57 10.72 13.09 -5.79
CA GLU A 57 9.52 12.84 -6.58
C GLU A 57 8.70 11.66 -6.01
N PRO A 58 7.38 11.71 -6.04
CA PRO A 58 6.50 12.70 -6.69
C PRO A 58 6.08 13.87 -5.78
N ILE A 59 6.46 13.89 -4.51
CA ILE A 59 6.01 14.92 -3.56
C ILE A 59 6.62 16.28 -3.91
N LYS A 60 7.87 16.30 -4.34
CA LYS A 60 8.55 17.54 -4.75
C LYS A 60 7.77 18.30 -5.82
N SER A 61 7.45 17.65 -6.92
CA SER A 61 6.70 18.29 -8.02
C SER A 61 5.30 18.72 -7.62
N ALA A 62 4.65 17.99 -6.70
CA ALA A 62 3.34 18.36 -6.17
C ALA A 62 3.41 19.63 -5.31
N LEU A 63 4.42 19.76 -4.44
CA LEU A 63 4.64 20.95 -3.61
C LEU A 63 5.00 22.18 -4.44
N ASP A 64 5.95 22.04 -5.38
CA ASP A 64 6.34 23.13 -6.28
C ASP A 64 5.17 23.61 -7.12
N SER A 65 4.37 22.69 -7.66
CA SER A 65 3.16 23.04 -8.40
C SER A 65 2.15 23.80 -7.54
N CYS A 66 1.96 23.39 -6.29
CA CYS A 66 1.07 24.08 -5.36
C CYS A 66 1.55 25.52 -5.11
N TYR A 67 2.86 25.73 -4.93
CA TYR A 67 3.44 27.05 -4.78
C TYR A 67 3.19 27.95 -5.98
N TYR A 68 3.54 27.48 -7.19
CA TYR A 68 3.36 28.27 -8.41
C TYR A 68 1.90 28.55 -8.71
N GLU A 69 1.01 27.59 -8.48
CA GLU A 69 -0.44 27.76 -8.67
C GLU A 69 -1.01 28.80 -7.67
N ALA A 70 -0.55 28.76 -6.40
CA ALA A 70 -0.94 29.75 -5.41
C ALA A 70 -0.43 31.17 -5.77
N GLN A 71 0.77 31.29 -6.35
CA GLN A 71 1.31 32.56 -6.80
C GLN A 71 0.54 33.14 -7.99
N ILE A 72 0.11 32.29 -8.91
CA ILE A 72 -0.62 32.71 -10.11
C ILE A 72 -2.08 33.07 -9.78
N THR A 73 -2.74 32.26 -8.96
CA THR A 73 -4.17 32.43 -8.65
C THR A 73 -4.44 33.35 -7.48
N GLY A 74 -3.45 33.54 -6.60
CA GLY A 74 -3.64 34.22 -5.31
C GLY A 74 -4.46 33.43 -4.30
N ASP A 75 -4.89 32.18 -4.64
CA ASP A 75 -5.72 31.32 -3.79
C ASP A 75 -4.96 30.03 -3.41
N THR A 76 -4.36 30.04 -2.22
CA THR A 76 -3.64 28.91 -1.67
C THR A 76 -4.56 27.70 -1.42
N ALA A 77 -5.83 27.92 -1.09
CA ALA A 77 -6.78 26.84 -0.85
C ALA A 77 -7.10 26.08 -2.14
N LEU A 78 -7.25 26.82 -3.25
CA LEU A 78 -7.44 26.21 -4.57
C LEU A 78 -6.20 25.40 -4.98
N ALA A 79 -5.00 25.94 -4.79
CA ALA A 79 -3.74 25.27 -5.09
C ALA A 79 -3.56 23.97 -4.28
N LEU A 80 -3.94 23.95 -3.01
CA LEU A 80 -3.94 22.75 -2.16
C LEU A 80 -4.90 21.67 -2.68
N ARG A 81 -6.08 22.08 -3.12
CA ARG A 81 -7.04 21.16 -3.71
C ARG A 81 -6.51 20.51 -4.99
N SER A 82 -5.92 21.31 -5.87
CA SER A 82 -5.25 20.83 -7.09
C SER A 82 -4.09 19.87 -6.74
N MET A 83 -3.28 20.22 -5.75
CA MET A 83 -2.20 19.36 -5.26
C MET A 83 -2.70 17.99 -4.78
N ALA A 84 -3.86 17.92 -4.12
CA ALA A 84 -4.44 16.67 -3.64
C ALA A 84 -4.69 15.65 -4.76
N GLU A 85 -4.95 16.11 -5.97
CA GLU A 85 -5.24 15.24 -7.12
C GLU A 85 -3.97 14.75 -7.86
N LYS A 86 -2.80 15.34 -7.59
CA LYS A 86 -1.54 15.01 -8.28
C LYS A 86 -0.92 13.69 -7.81
N ILE A 87 -1.20 13.28 -6.57
CA ILE A 87 -0.64 12.05 -6.00
C ILE A 87 -1.78 11.11 -5.60
N GLU A 88 -1.81 9.93 -6.20
CA GLU A 88 -2.82 8.92 -5.91
C GLU A 88 -2.49 8.15 -4.63
N HIS A 89 -2.48 8.86 -3.50
CA HIS A 89 -2.21 8.32 -2.19
C HIS A 89 -3.25 8.81 -1.17
N PRO A 90 -3.95 7.89 -0.45
CA PRO A 90 -5.09 8.28 0.40
C PRO A 90 -4.70 9.25 1.52
N LYS A 91 -3.55 9.02 2.18
CA LYS A 91 -3.10 9.89 3.27
C LYS A 91 -2.55 11.24 2.79
N PHE A 92 -2.02 11.30 1.57
CA PHE A 92 -1.62 12.58 0.96
C PHE A 92 -2.85 13.41 0.60
N LYS A 93 -3.86 12.81 -0.01
CA LYS A 93 -5.14 13.48 -0.32
C LYS A 93 -5.83 13.98 0.95
N GLU A 94 -5.86 13.16 1.99
CA GLU A 94 -6.41 13.54 3.30
C GLU A 94 -5.67 14.75 3.89
N LEU A 95 -4.33 14.73 3.89
CA LEU A 95 -3.50 15.83 4.37
C LEU A 95 -3.78 17.13 3.60
N ALA A 96 -3.73 17.10 2.28
CA ALA A 96 -3.93 18.29 1.44
C ALA A 96 -5.34 18.88 1.61
N ARG A 97 -6.38 18.05 1.69
CA ARG A 97 -7.75 18.48 1.96
C ARG A 97 -7.92 19.08 3.36
N ASN A 98 -7.32 18.46 4.35
CA ASN A 98 -7.36 18.98 5.72
C ASN A 98 -6.64 20.35 5.81
N MET A 99 -5.56 20.54 5.07
CA MET A 99 -4.87 21.82 4.96
C MET A 99 -5.75 22.87 4.25
N GLU A 100 -6.43 22.51 3.15
CA GLU A 100 -7.37 23.38 2.47
C GLU A 100 -8.47 23.88 3.44
N VAL A 101 -9.08 22.94 4.18
CA VAL A 101 -10.13 23.27 5.16
C VAL A 101 -9.59 24.16 6.27
N SER A 102 -8.39 23.85 6.78
CA SER A 102 -7.74 24.65 7.83
C SER A 102 -7.50 26.09 7.40
N LEU A 103 -7.09 26.33 6.16
CA LEU A 103 -6.92 27.69 5.62
C LEU A 103 -8.24 28.44 5.51
N ARG A 104 -9.32 27.78 5.11
CA ARG A 104 -10.66 28.40 4.97
C ARG A 104 -11.26 28.79 6.31
N TYR A 105 -11.01 28.03 7.36
CA TYR A 105 -11.62 28.21 8.67
C TYR A 105 -10.67 28.74 9.74
N CYS A 106 -9.48 29.22 9.36
CA CYS A 106 -8.45 29.74 10.27
C CYS A 106 -8.12 28.77 11.43
N ALA A 107 -8.13 27.48 11.16
CA ALA A 107 -7.84 26.46 12.16
C ALA A 107 -6.32 26.40 12.46
N ASP A 108 -5.97 25.83 13.62
CA ASP A 108 -4.58 25.65 14.03
C ASP A 108 -3.85 24.63 13.11
N PHE A 109 -2.99 25.14 12.27
CA PHE A 109 -2.19 24.36 11.33
C PHE A 109 -1.22 23.40 12.04
N THR A 110 -0.70 23.81 13.19
CA THR A 110 0.24 22.99 13.98
C THR A 110 -0.46 21.75 14.52
N ALA A 111 -1.67 21.95 15.09
CA ALA A 111 -2.50 20.84 15.57
C ALA A 111 -2.88 19.88 14.42
N LEU A 112 -3.19 20.42 13.24
CA LEU A 112 -3.50 19.63 12.05
C LEU A 112 -2.31 18.78 11.60
N VAL A 113 -1.12 19.35 11.49
CA VAL A 113 0.10 18.62 11.11
C VAL A 113 0.41 17.51 12.13
N ALA A 114 0.31 17.81 13.43
CA ALA A 114 0.52 16.84 14.49
C ALA A 114 -0.50 15.69 14.43
N GLY A 115 -1.77 15.99 14.18
CA GLY A 115 -2.83 14.99 13.98
C GLY A 115 -2.59 14.11 12.75
N SER A 116 -2.24 14.71 11.63
CA SER A 116 -1.90 14.01 10.39
C SER A 116 -0.69 13.08 10.54
N ARG A 117 0.32 13.53 11.29
CA ARG A 117 1.51 12.73 11.61
C ARG A 117 1.14 11.48 12.44
N ARG A 118 0.26 11.65 13.44
CA ARG A 118 -0.25 10.52 14.25
C ARG A 118 -1.05 9.54 13.38
N SER A 119 -1.98 10.05 12.59
CA SER A 119 -2.81 9.26 11.66
C SER A 119 -1.96 8.47 10.64
N LEU A 120 -0.92 9.09 10.08
CA LEU A 120 -0.04 8.41 9.15
C LEU A 120 0.78 7.31 9.83
N ARG A 121 1.32 7.55 11.03
CA ARG A 121 2.04 6.52 11.80
C ARG A 121 1.16 5.32 12.10
N GLU A 122 -0.07 5.56 12.51
CA GLU A 122 -1.04 4.49 12.78
C GLU A 122 -1.40 3.71 11.51
N TYR A 123 -1.64 4.41 10.41
CA TYR A 123 -1.86 3.79 9.09
C TYR A 123 -0.69 2.89 8.67
N LEU A 124 0.55 3.35 8.86
CA LEU A 124 1.74 2.57 8.53
C LEU A 124 1.88 1.34 9.42
N ARG A 125 1.64 1.49 10.73
CA ARG A 125 1.66 0.40 11.69
C ARG A 125 0.64 -0.67 11.34
N LEU A 126 -0.62 -0.31 11.12
CA LEU A 126 -1.68 -1.24 10.74
C LEU A 126 -1.38 -1.93 9.39
N SER A 127 -0.79 -1.19 8.44
CA SER A 127 -0.36 -1.75 7.16
C SER A 127 0.75 -2.80 7.34
N GLN A 128 1.67 -2.61 8.27
CA GLN A 128 2.73 -3.57 8.59
C GLN A 128 2.19 -4.81 9.31
N GLU A 129 1.29 -4.63 10.28
CA GLU A 129 0.65 -5.73 11.00
C GLU A 129 -0.13 -6.65 10.05
N ARG A 130 -0.91 -6.08 9.12
CA ARG A 130 -1.61 -6.85 8.08
C ARG A 130 -0.66 -7.67 7.20
N LYS A 131 0.48 -7.09 6.81
CA LYS A 131 1.49 -7.80 6.01
C LYS A 131 2.14 -8.93 6.78
N GLY A 132 2.36 -8.74 8.08
CA GLY A 132 2.87 -9.77 8.98
C GLY A 132 1.93 -10.98 9.05
N MET A 133 0.65 -10.75 9.32
CA MET A 133 -0.36 -11.82 9.39
C MET A 133 -0.50 -12.59 8.07
N LEU A 134 -0.48 -11.88 6.94
CA LEU A 134 -0.56 -12.54 5.62
C LEU A 134 0.68 -13.39 5.34
N ARG A 135 1.87 -12.93 5.73
CA ARG A 135 3.11 -13.68 5.57
C ARG A 135 3.11 -14.95 6.43
N GLU A 136 2.67 -14.84 7.67
CA GLU A 136 2.55 -15.98 8.59
C GLU A 136 1.55 -17.01 8.07
N ALA A 137 0.39 -16.58 7.59
CA ALA A 137 -0.59 -17.47 6.98
C ALA A 137 -0.04 -18.17 5.72
N LEU A 138 0.72 -17.47 4.87
CA LEU A 138 1.40 -18.06 3.71
C LEU A 138 2.44 -19.11 4.11
N VAL A 139 3.28 -18.81 5.08
CA VAL A 139 4.29 -19.74 5.57
C VAL A 139 3.62 -20.99 6.12
N ASN A 140 2.57 -20.84 6.93
CA ASN A 140 1.84 -21.96 7.49
C ASN A 140 1.16 -22.82 6.40
N MET A 141 0.59 -22.18 5.38
CA MET A 141 -0.01 -22.89 4.24
C MET A 141 1.05 -23.68 3.45
N VAL A 142 2.22 -23.10 3.19
CA VAL A 142 3.32 -23.78 2.49
C VAL A 142 3.85 -24.96 3.30
N LEU A 143 3.98 -24.81 4.62
CA LEU A 143 4.38 -25.91 5.51
C LEU A 143 3.38 -27.06 5.49
N LEU A 144 2.08 -26.76 5.56
CA LEU A 144 1.03 -27.78 5.51
C LEU A 144 1.02 -28.52 4.16
N LEU A 145 1.16 -27.80 3.06
CA LEU A 145 1.27 -28.39 1.73
C LEU A 145 2.52 -29.27 1.60
N GLY A 146 3.67 -28.81 2.11
CA GLY A 146 4.90 -29.59 2.13
C GLY A 146 4.77 -30.86 2.95
N LEU A 147 4.19 -30.78 4.15
CA LEU A 147 3.95 -31.93 5.01
C LEU A 147 2.98 -32.94 4.34
N SER A 148 1.93 -32.44 3.71
CA SER A 148 0.96 -33.26 2.96
C SER A 148 1.64 -34.02 1.83
N MET A 149 2.56 -33.39 1.09
CA MET A 149 3.33 -34.05 0.04
C MET A 149 4.26 -35.14 0.58
N VAL A 150 4.90 -34.90 1.71
CA VAL A 150 5.77 -35.90 2.37
C VAL A 150 4.97 -37.11 2.81
N VAL A 151 3.80 -36.91 3.43
CA VAL A 151 2.91 -38.00 3.86
C VAL A 151 2.42 -38.82 2.66
N LEU A 152 2.00 -38.14 1.58
CA LEU A 152 1.59 -38.81 0.33
C LEU A 152 2.71 -39.65 -0.28
N ALA A 153 3.94 -39.13 -0.29
CA ALA A 153 5.11 -39.84 -0.79
C ALA A 153 5.45 -41.06 0.08
N ALA A 154 5.33 -40.94 1.42
CA ALA A 154 5.57 -42.04 2.35
C ALA A 154 4.53 -43.18 2.18
N VAL A 155 3.25 -42.83 2.09
CA VAL A 155 2.16 -43.78 1.85
C VAL A 155 2.32 -44.45 0.47
N GLY A 156 2.66 -43.68 -0.57
CA GLY A 156 2.91 -44.22 -1.92
C GLY A 156 4.02 -45.25 -1.96
N ARG A 157 5.10 -45.08 -1.16
CA ARG A 157 6.18 -46.03 -1.02
C ARG A 157 5.76 -47.31 -0.31
N MET A 158 4.90 -47.20 0.72
CA MET A 158 4.41 -48.37 1.45
C MET A 158 3.45 -49.23 0.60
N VAL A 159 2.67 -48.61 -0.28
CA VAL A 159 1.66 -49.30 -1.13
C VAL A 159 2.25 -49.70 -2.50
N GLN A 160 3.51 -49.46 -2.78
CA GLN A 160 4.19 -49.71 -4.07
C GLN A 160 3.51 -49.05 -5.29
N LEU A 161 2.68 -48.04 -5.07
CA LEU A 161 2.04 -47.24 -6.10
C LEU A 161 2.70 -45.85 -6.17
N SER A 162 2.93 -45.35 -7.37
CA SER A 162 3.46 -43.99 -7.52
C SER A 162 2.39 -42.99 -7.02
N GLY A 163 2.82 -42.05 -6.16
CA GLY A 163 1.89 -41.07 -5.53
C GLY A 163 1.00 -40.30 -6.51
N LEU A 164 1.46 -40.11 -7.75
CA LEU A 164 0.68 -39.54 -8.85
C LEU A 164 -0.47 -40.46 -9.30
N GLN A 165 -0.28 -41.78 -9.32
CA GLN A 165 -1.34 -42.74 -9.68
C GLN A 165 -2.41 -42.79 -8.61
N ILE A 166 -2.08 -42.62 -7.34
CA ILE A 166 -3.04 -42.52 -6.24
C ILE A 166 -3.88 -41.23 -6.35
N LEU A 167 -3.22 -40.09 -6.64
CA LEU A 167 -3.91 -38.82 -6.76
C LEU A 167 -4.86 -38.74 -7.97
N THR A 168 -4.48 -39.33 -9.10
CA THR A 168 -5.28 -39.27 -10.34
C THR A 168 -6.18 -40.48 -10.56
N GLY A 169 -5.82 -41.62 -10.00
CA GLY A 169 -6.52 -42.90 -10.21
C GLY A 169 -7.58 -43.23 -9.16
N THR A 170 -7.56 -42.57 -7.99
CA THR A 170 -8.54 -42.86 -6.93
C THR A 170 -9.56 -41.73 -6.77
N VAL A 171 -10.80 -42.09 -6.47
CA VAL A 171 -11.87 -41.11 -6.22
C VAL A 171 -11.54 -40.13 -5.11
N PRO A 172 -10.96 -40.53 -3.93
CA PRO A 172 -10.55 -39.60 -2.89
C PRO A 172 -9.37 -38.68 -3.31
N GLY A 173 -8.47 -39.14 -4.18
CA GLY A 173 -7.38 -38.33 -4.71
C GLY A 173 -7.87 -37.19 -5.61
N ARG A 174 -8.86 -37.45 -6.46
CA ARG A 174 -9.52 -36.45 -7.31
C ARG A 174 -10.27 -35.40 -6.49
N ILE A 175 -10.97 -35.83 -5.44
CA ILE A 175 -11.65 -34.90 -4.52
C ILE A 175 -10.64 -34.03 -3.79
N GLY A 176 -9.54 -34.61 -3.30
CA GLY A 176 -8.45 -33.87 -2.65
C GLY A 176 -7.83 -32.78 -3.54
N LEU A 177 -7.54 -33.12 -4.81
CA LEU A 177 -7.05 -32.12 -5.80
C LEU A 177 -8.07 -31.01 -6.06
N GLY A 178 -9.38 -31.35 -6.13
CA GLY A 178 -10.45 -30.38 -6.29
C GLY A 178 -10.53 -29.41 -5.10
N VAL A 179 -10.45 -29.91 -3.88
CA VAL A 179 -10.48 -29.09 -2.65
C VAL A 179 -9.26 -28.18 -2.57
N ILE A 180 -8.06 -28.67 -2.88
CA ILE A 180 -6.85 -27.85 -2.92
C ILE A 180 -6.99 -26.74 -3.96
N GLY A 181 -7.49 -27.05 -5.15
CA GLY A 181 -7.75 -26.05 -6.20
C GLY A 181 -8.74 -24.97 -5.76
N ILE A 182 -9.83 -25.35 -5.09
CA ILE A 182 -10.82 -24.39 -4.54
C ILE A 182 -10.20 -23.51 -3.45
N ILE A 183 -9.40 -24.08 -2.55
CA ILE A 183 -8.72 -23.32 -1.49
C ILE A 183 -7.76 -22.30 -2.10
N ILE A 184 -6.98 -22.68 -3.11
CA ILE A 184 -6.08 -21.78 -3.81
C ILE A 184 -6.86 -20.65 -4.51
N LEU A 185 -7.96 -20.96 -5.18
CA LEU A 185 -8.82 -19.97 -5.84
C LEU A 185 -9.46 -19.01 -4.85
N LEU A 186 -9.99 -19.51 -3.73
CA LEU A 186 -10.54 -18.65 -2.66
C LEU A 186 -9.48 -17.74 -2.05
N TYR A 187 -8.26 -18.26 -1.88
CA TYR A 187 -7.15 -17.49 -1.34
C TYR A 187 -6.70 -16.38 -2.30
N ILE A 188 -6.61 -16.68 -3.60
CA ILE A 188 -6.34 -15.68 -4.63
C ILE A 188 -7.45 -14.63 -4.67
N GLY A 189 -8.71 -15.04 -4.58
CA GLY A 189 -9.87 -14.15 -4.54
C GLY A 189 -9.87 -13.24 -3.31
N GLN A 190 -9.51 -13.74 -2.13
CA GLN A 190 -9.35 -12.92 -0.93
C GLN A 190 -8.18 -11.93 -1.04
N LEU A 191 -7.06 -12.35 -1.63
CA LEU A 191 -5.94 -11.45 -1.91
C LEU A 191 -6.33 -10.30 -2.86
N GLN A 192 -7.21 -10.56 -3.83
CA GLN A 192 -7.73 -9.53 -4.74
C GLN A 192 -8.65 -8.53 -4.03
N LYS A 193 -9.40 -8.98 -3.02
CA LYS A 193 -10.37 -8.14 -2.29
C LYS A 193 -9.70 -7.28 -1.21
N MET A 194 -8.47 -7.61 -0.83
CA MET A 194 -7.68 -6.89 0.19
C MET A 194 -6.68 -5.87 -0.40
N THR A 195 -6.65 -5.74 -1.72
CA THR A 195 -5.85 -4.74 -2.46
C THR A 195 -6.74 -3.62 -2.94
#